data_f971399e939669b65a6a0db4b66e67a3
#
_entry.id   f971399e939669b65a6a0db4b66e67a3
#
_cell.length_a   1.000
_cell.length_b   1.000
_cell.length_c   1.000
_cell.angle_alpha   90.00
_cell.angle_beta   90.00
_cell.angle_gamma   90.00
#
_symmetry.space_group_name_H-M   'P 1'
#
loop_
_entity.id
_entity.type
_entity.pdbx_description
1 polymer ?
#
loop_
_entity_poly.entity_id
_entity_poly.type
_entity_poly.pdbx_seq_one_letter_code
_entity_poly.pdbx_strand_id
1 'polypeptide(L)'
;MENRILHVEDNADDVLLVKMAFRKANVGASVEVASDGDKAIKFLVTCPSGTLPLCVLLDIKLPTISGLEVLSWIRNNPATRRLPVIMLTSSLLPADLSQAYDLGANSYLIKPPNLESLIELAKTIDLYWVRTNTRPPPA
;
A
#
# COMPACT_ATOMS: atom_id res chain seq x y z
N MET A 1 -12.19 -14.19 -7.23
CA MET A 1 -11.80 -13.33 -6.11
C MET A 1 -11.50 -11.93 -6.64
N GLU A 2 -12.08 -10.93 -6.00
CA GLU A 2 -11.90 -9.55 -6.43
C GLU A 2 -10.49 -9.04 -6.10
N ASN A 3 -9.85 -8.38 -7.06
CA ASN A 3 -8.56 -7.75 -6.85
C ASN A 3 -8.74 -6.41 -6.15
N ARG A 4 -8.13 -6.27 -4.97
CA ARG A 4 -8.17 -5.03 -4.19
C ARG A 4 -6.76 -4.60 -3.80
N ILE A 5 -6.56 -3.29 -3.71
CA ILE A 5 -5.34 -2.67 -3.18
C ILE A 5 -5.78 -1.82 -1.99
N LEU A 6 -5.11 -1.98 -0.86
CA LEU A 6 -5.37 -1.13 0.31
C LEU A 6 -4.42 0.07 0.26
N HIS A 7 -4.98 1.27 0.22
CA HIS A 7 -4.22 2.52 0.24
C HIS A 7 -4.36 3.17 1.61
N VAL A 8 -3.27 3.26 2.35
CA VAL A 8 -3.24 3.83 3.70
C VAL A 8 -2.65 5.22 3.61
N GLU A 9 -3.51 6.24 3.74
CA GLU A 9 -3.19 7.64 3.51
C GLU A 9 -4.16 8.52 4.25
N ASP A 10 -3.66 9.50 5.00
CA ASP A 10 -4.50 10.44 5.74
C ASP A 10 -4.82 11.72 4.97
N ASN A 11 -4.03 12.06 3.95
CA ASN A 11 -4.24 13.28 3.15
C ASN A 11 -5.31 13.04 2.09
N ALA A 12 -6.43 13.74 2.21
CA ALA A 12 -7.57 13.57 1.31
C ALA A 12 -7.23 13.89 -0.15
N ASP A 13 -6.36 14.87 -0.39
CA ASP A 13 -5.96 15.25 -1.75
C ASP A 13 -5.12 14.13 -2.39
N ASP A 14 -4.21 13.53 -1.63
CA ASP A 14 -3.41 12.40 -2.11
C ASP A 14 -4.28 11.19 -2.40
N VAL A 15 -5.28 10.92 -1.56
CA VAL A 15 -6.25 9.85 -1.80
C VAL A 15 -6.99 10.07 -3.11
N LEU A 16 -7.47 11.29 -3.35
CA LEU A 16 -8.19 11.63 -4.57
C LEU A 16 -7.31 11.47 -5.80
N LEU A 17 -6.07 11.96 -5.74
CA LEU A 17 -5.13 11.88 -6.85
C LEU A 17 -4.81 10.42 -7.21
N VAL A 18 -4.60 9.57 -6.21
CA VAL A 18 -4.35 8.15 -6.44
C VAL A 18 -5.55 7.49 -7.10
N LYS A 19 -6.75 7.77 -6.62
CA LYS A 19 -7.97 7.22 -7.24
C LYS A 19 -8.11 7.65 -8.70
N MET A 20 -7.85 8.93 -8.99
CA MET A 20 -7.89 9.44 -10.36
C MET A 20 -6.83 8.78 -11.24
N ALA A 21 -5.61 8.67 -10.75
CA ALA A 21 -4.51 8.06 -11.49
C ALA A 21 -4.78 6.59 -11.80
N PHE A 22 -5.28 5.84 -10.82
CA PHE A 22 -5.58 4.44 -10.99
C PHE A 22 -6.72 4.21 -12.00
N ARG A 23 -7.73 5.09 -11.98
CA ARG A 23 -8.81 5.05 -12.97
C ARG A 23 -8.29 5.33 -14.37
N LYS A 24 -7.48 6.38 -14.53
CA LYS A 24 -6.92 6.76 -15.84
C LYS A 24 -5.93 5.72 -16.37
N ALA A 25 -5.23 5.03 -15.49
CA ALA A 25 -4.31 3.95 -15.86
C ALA A 25 -5.01 2.61 -16.12
N ASN A 26 -6.32 2.52 -15.90
CA ASN A 26 -7.07 1.26 -15.99
C ASN A 26 -6.50 0.15 -15.12
N VAL A 27 -6.15 0.46 -13.89
CA VAL A 27 -5.62 -0.53 -12.95
C VAL A 27 -6.69 -1.60 -12.70
N GLY A 28 -6.29 -2.86 -12.84
CA GLY A 28 -7.18 -4.02 -12.72
C GLY A 28 -7.50 -4.42 -11.29
N ALA A 29 -7.58 -3.46 -10.38
CA ALA A 29 -7.92 -3.68 -8.97
C ALA A 29 -8.68 -2.47 -8.45
N SER A 30 -9.60 -2.71 -7.52
CA SER A 30 -10.26 -1.62 -6.80
C SER A 30 -9.36 -1.11 -5.66
N VAL A 31 -9.49 0.16 -5.31
CA VAL A 31 -8.73 0.78 -4.22
C VAL A 31 -9.64 0.95 -3.01
N GLU A 32 -9.25 0.32 -1.90
CA GLU A 32 -9.85 0.54 -0.59
C GLU A 32 -8.95 1.50 0.18
N VAL A 33 -9.52 2.46 0.88
CA VAL A 33 -8.76 3.48 1.58
C VAL A 33 -8.91 3.33 3.09
N ALA A 34 -7.78 3.39 3.80
CA ALA A 34 -7.74 3.56 5.24
C ALA A 34 -7.07 4.89 5.55
N SER A 35 -7.73 5.75 6.30
CA SER A 35 -7.27 7.11 6.54
C SER A 35 -6.25 7.23 7.68
N ASP A 36 -5.98 6.16 8.40
CA ASP A 36 -4.92 6.09 9.40
C ASP A 36 -4.46 4.65 9.60
N GLY A 37 -3.42 4.48 10.42
CA GLY A 37 -2.83 3.16 10.65
C GLY A 37 -3.75 2.20 11.41
N ASP A 38 -4.50 2.71 12.37
CA ASP A 38 -5.44 1.88 13.13
C ASP A 38 -6.55 1.33 12.24
N LYS A 39 -7.07 2.16 11.35
CA LYS A 39 -8.09 1.73 10.38
C LYS A 39 -7.53 0.70 9.39
N ALA A 40 -6.28 0.85 8.99
CA ALA A 40 -5.62 -0.13 8.14
C ALA A 40 -5.52 -1.50 8.83
N ILE A 41 -5.07 -1.52 10.08
CA ILE A 41 -4.98 -2.75 10.88
C ILE A 41 -6.36 -3.38 11.04
N LYS A 42 -7.35 -2.57 11.40
CA LYS A 42 -8.73 -3.05 11.55
C LYS A 42 -9.28 -3.66 10.25
N PHE A 43 -9.02 -3.01 9.12
CA PHE A 43 -9.41 -3.54 7.81
C PHE A 43 -8.81 -4.92 7.59
N LEU A 44 -7.51 -5.06 7.83
CA LEU A 44 -6.80 -6.33 7.62
C LEU A 44 -7.28 -7.43 8.57
N VAL A 45 -7.51 -7.09 9.84
CA VAL A 45 -8.03 -8.04 10.84
C VAL A 45 -9.41 -8.55 10.45
N THR A 46 -10.26 -7.70 9.88
CA THR A 46 -11.63 -8.07 9.51
C THR A 46 -11.75 -8.73 8.15
N CYS A 47 -10.67 -8.83 7.37
CA CYS A 47 -10.70 -9.56 6.11
C CYS A 47 -10.86 -11.05 6.37
N PRO A 48 -11.88 -11.72 5.79
CA PRO A 48 -11.96 -13.18 5.86
C PRO A 48 -10.71 -13.84 5.30
N SER A 49 -10.40 -15.05 5.78
CA SER A 49 -9.25 -15.81 5.29
C SER A 49 -9.28 -15.94 3.77
N GLY A 50 -8.14 -15.68 3.13
CA GLY A 50 -8.02 -15.75 1.67
C GLY A 50 -8.54 -14.53 0.92
N THR A 51 -8.97 -13.47 1.62
CA THR A 51 -9.51 -12.25 0.99
C THR A 51 -8.68 -11.01 1.26
N LEU A 52 -7.42 -11.15 1.67
CA LEU A 52 -6.51 -10.02 1.84
C LEU A 52 -6.33 -9.27 0.52
N PRO A 53 -6.05 -7.96 0.55
CA PRO A 53 -5.73 -7.24 -0.69
C PRO A 53 -4.49 -7.82 -1.36
N LEU A 54 -4.32 -7.52 -2.66
CA LEU A 54 -3.13 -7.91 -3.42
C LEU A 54 -1.86 -7.32 -2.83
N CYS A 55 -1.96 -6.07 -2.40
CA CYS A 55 -0.86 -5.33 -1.79
C CYS A 55 -1.42 -4.15 -1.01
N VAL A 56 -0.53 -3.55 -0.21
CA VAL A 56 -0.81 -2.33 0.54
C VAL A 56 0.09 -1.22 0.00
N LEU A 57 -0.51 -0.08 -0.32
CA LEU A 57 0.24 1.16 -0.56
C LEU A 57 0.19 1.95 0.75
N LEU A 58 1.34 2.17 1.36
CA LEU A 58 1.43 2.63 2.74
C LEU A 58 2.30 3.87 2.86
N ASP A 59 1.72 4.97 3.34
CA ASP A 59 2.49 6.16 3.68
C ASP A 59 3.16 5.99 5.04
N ILE A 60 4.28 6.66 5.25
CA ILE A 60 5.01 6.65 6.51
C ILE A 60 4.36 7.61 7.52
N LYS A 61 4.08 8.85 7.08
CA LYS A 61 3.55 9.89 7.97
C LYS A 61 2.04 9.77 8.10
N LEU A 62 1.62 9.06 9.12
CA LEU A 62 0.20 8.87 9.44
C LEU A 62 -0.07 9.38 10.86
N PRO A 63 -1.32 9.81 11.15
CA PRO A 63 -1.67 10.18 12.52
C PRO A 63 -1.71 8.95 13.43
N THR A 64 -1.49 9.15 14.72
CA THR A 64 -1.55 8.16 15.79
C THR A 64 -0.40 7.16 15.74
N ILE A 65 -0.35 6.31 14.74
CA ILE A 65 0.77 5.39 14.52
C ILE A 65 1.34 5.61 13.12
N SER A 66 2.66 5.47 12.99
CA SER A 66 3.34 5.67 11.72
C SER A 66 3.10 4.49 10.77
N GLY A 67 3.34 4.73 9.47
CA GLY A 67 3.31 3.64 8.50
C GLY A 67 4.34 2.55 8.78
N LEU A 68 5.49 2.92 9.37
CA LEU A 68 6.50 1.93 9.76
C LEU A 68 5.97 1.01 10.87
N GLU A 69 5.19 1.53 11.79
CA GLU A 69 4.53 0.73 12.83
C GLU A 69 3.47 -0.20 12.23
N VAL A 70 2.71 0.29 11.24
CA VAL A 70 1.75 -0.54 10.52
C VAL A 70 2.47 -1.69 9.80
N LEU A 71 3.57 -1.39 9.12
CA LEU A 71 4.39 -2.40 8.44
C LEU A 71 4.89 -3.45 9.43
N SER A 72 5.42 -3.02 10.57
CA SER A 72 5.87 -3.92 11.62
C SER A 72 4.74 -4.84 12.09
N TRP A 73 3.55 -4.29 12.32
CA TRP A 73 2.39 -5.06 12.71
C TRP A 73 2.05 -6.12 11.64
N ILE A 74 2.03 -5.73 10.36
CA ILE A 74 1.72 -6.65 9.25
C ILE A 74 2.71 -7.83 9.25
N ARG A 75 3.99 -7.56 9.41
CA ARG A 75 5.03 -8.60 9.38
C ARG A 75 5.04 -9.49 10.61
N ASN A 76 4.57 -8.99 11.75
CA ASN A 76 4.52 -9.74 13.01
C ASN A 76 3.20 -10.48 13.22
N ASN A 77 2.22 -10.28 12.34
CA ASN A 77 0.94 -10.99 12.42
C ASN A 77 0.98 -12.20 11.47
N PRO A 78 0.78 -13.43 11.99
CA PRO A 78 0.87 -14.63 11.15
C PRO A 78 -0.04 -14.59 9.92
N ALA A 79 -1.23 -13.99 10.02
CA ALA A 79 -2.18 -13.96 8.91
C ALA A 79 -1.76 -13.02 7.78
N THR A 80 -0.94 -12.00 8.06
CA THR A 80 -0.59 -10.94 7.11
C THR A 80 0.91 -10.88 6.78
N ARG A 81 1.73 -11.70 7.41
CA ARG A 81 3.19 -11.57 7.29
C ARG A 81 3.75 -11.67 5.87
N ARG A 82 3.01 -12.26 4.94
CA ARG A 82 3.41 -12.39 3.53
C ARG A 82 2.79 -11.33 2.62
N LEU A 83 1.92 -10.48 3.15
CA LEU A 83 1.22 -9.47 2.36
C LEU A 83 2.23 -8.50 1.74
N PRO A 84 2.21 -8.31 0.41
CA PRO A 84 3.09 -7.31 -0.21
C PRO A 84 2.77 -5.91 0.30
N VAL A 85 3.80 -5.20 0.73
CA VAL A 85 3.68 -3.82 1.21
C VAL A 85 4.62 -2.94 0.41
N ILE A 86 4.05 -1.93 -0.23
CA ILE A 86 4.74 -0.94 -1.03
C ILE A 86 4.61 0.39 -0.30
N MET A 87 5.74 0.95 0.12
CA MET A 87 5.71 2.29 0.69
C MET A 87 5.45 3.30 -0.43
N LEU A 88 4.54 4.22 -0.20
CA LEU A 88 4.25 5.32 -1.13
C LEU A 88 4.22 6.59 -0.30
N THR A 89 5.31 7.33 -0.32
CA THR A 89 5.56 8.41 0.62
C THR A 89 6.35 9.55 -0.01
N SER A 90 6.28 10.74 0.58
CA SER A 90 7.10 11.87 0.18
C SER A 90 8.47 11.87 0.88
N SER A 91 8.70 10.98 1.83
CA SER A 91 9.95 10.96 2.59
C SER A 91 11.12 10.48 1.76
N LEU A 92 12.18 11.30 1.73
CA LEU A 92 13.47 10.94 1.14
C LEU A 92 14.55 10.71 2.21
N LEU A 93 14.16 10.66 3.48
CA LEU A 93 15.10 10.48 4.59
C LEU A 93 15.72 9.09 4.53
N PRO A 94 17.07 8.99 4.53
CA PRO A 94 17.74 7.68 4.52
C PRO A 94 17.31 6.78 5.68
N ALA A 95 17.04 7.35 6.85
CA ALA A 95 16.57 6.60 8.00
C ALA A 95 15.22 5.93 7.75
N ASP A 96 14.27 6.64 7.12
CA ASP A 96 12.96 6.07 6.78
C ASP A 96 13.09 4.95 5.75
N LEU A 97 13.93 5.17 4.75
CA LEU A 97 14.19 4.18 3.70
C LEU A 97 14.79 2.90 4.29
N SER A 98 15.82 3.05 5.13
CA SER A 98 16.48 1.91 5.77
C SER A 98 15.53 1.15 6.68
N GLN A 99 14.77 1.85 7.51
CA GLN A 99 13.82 1.22 8.42
C GLN A 99 12.71 0.48 7.68
N ALA A 100 12.22 1.06 6.59
CA ALA A 100 11.17 0.41 5.80
C ALA A 100 11.65 -0.94 5.25
N TYR A 101 12.84 -0.98 4.65
CA TYR A 101 13.37 -2.24 4.15
C TYR A 101 13.73 -3.22 5.28
N ASP A 102 14.30 -2.73 6.37
CA ASP A 102 14.63 -3.59 7.53
C ASP A 102 13.36 -4.21 8.14
N LEU A 103 12.25 -3.48 8.14
CA LEU A 103 10.96 -3.99 8.62
C LEU A 103 10.23 -4.88 7.62
N GLY A 104 10.75 -5.02 6.41
CA GLY A 104 10.20 -5.94 5.43
C GLY A 104 9.31 -5.33 4.36
N ALA A 105 9.50 -4.06 4.02
CA ALA A 105 8.83 -3.49 2.85
C ALA A 105 9.31 -4.18 1.57
N ASN A 106 8.40 -4.43 0.64
CA ASN A 106 8.73 -5.00 -0.65
C ASN A 106 9.26 -3.95 -1.61
N SER A 107 8.83 -2.71 -1.47
CA SER A 107 9.20 -1.63 -2.36
C SER A 107 9.01 -0.29 -1.67
N TYR A 108 9.72 0.73 -2.14
CA TYR A 108 9.66 2.08 -1.59
C TYR A 108 9.56 3.05 -2.76
N LEU A 109 8.40 3.69 -2.90
CA LEU A 109 8.12 4.61 -3.99
C LEU A 109 7.92 6.01 -3.44
N ILE A 110 8.51 6.99 -4.13
CA ILE A 110 8.32 8.38 -3.79
C ILE A 110 7.08 8.90 -4.51
N LYS A 111 6.22 9.60 -3.76
CA LYS A 111 5.00 10.20 -4.34
C LYS A 111 5.39 11.15 -5.47
N PRO A 112 4.89 10.93 -6.70
CA PRO A 112 5.17 11.84 -7.80
C PRO A 112 4.54 13.21 -7.58
N PRO A 113 5.13 14.28 -8.16
CA PRO A 113 4.67 15.65 -7.91
C PRO A 113 3.41 16.04 -8.68
N ASN A 114 3.00 15.28 -9.69
CA ASN A 114 1.86 15.61 -10.54
C ASN A 114 1.07 14.38 -10.96
N LEU A 115 -0.13 14.62 -11.48
CA LEU A 115 -1.04 13.54 -11.88
C LEU A 115 -0.47 12.66 -12.99
N GLU A 116 0.20 13.25 -13.98
CA GLU A 116 0.76 12.49 -15.10
C GLU A 116 1.79 11.45 -14.63
N SER A 117 2.71 11.88 -13.77
CA SER A 117 3.71 10.98 -13.18
C SER A 117 3.06 9.92 -12.30
N LEU A 118 1.99 10.27 -11.60
CA LEU A 118 1.25 9.33 -10.76
C LEU A 118 0.51 8.29 -11.62
N ILE A 119 0.00 8.68 -12.78
CA ILE A 119 -0.61 7.75 -13.74
C ILE A 119 0.44 6.73 -14.22
N GLU A 120 1.65 7.19 -14.55
CA GLU A 120 2.73 6.28 -14.95
C GLU A 120 3.11 5.32 -13.82
N LEU A 121 3.15 5.81 -12.59
CA LEU A 121 3.38 4.95 -11.41
C LEU A 121 2.26 3.93 -11.24
N ALA A 122 1.01 4.35 -11.42
CA ALA A 122 -0.14 3.46 -11.35
C ALA A 122 -0.06 2.33 -12.40
N LYS A 123 0.38 2.66 -13.61
CA LYS A 123 0.61 1.66 -14.67
C LYS A 123 1.67 0.65 -14.26
N THR A 124 2.73 1.11 -13.61
CA THR A 124 3.81 0.24 -13.12
C THR A 124 3.30 -0.70 -12.02
N ILE A 125 2.54 -0.18 -11.09
CA ILE A 125 1.93 -0.97 -10.02
C ILE A 125 0.98 -2.02 -10.60
N ASP A 126 0.15 -1.63 -11.55
CA ASP A 126 -0.77 -2.54 -12.21
C ASP A 126 -0.02 -3.65 -12.95
N LEU A 127 0.97 -3.27 -13.75
CA LEU A 127 1.72 -4.23 -14.54
C LEU A 127 2.40 -5.29 -13.67
N TYR A 128 3.00 -4.90 -12.57
CA TYR A 128 3.73 -5.85 -11.73
C TYR A 128 2.83 -6.51 -10.67
N TRP A 129 2.21 -5.73 -9.82
CA TRP A 129 1.52 -6.26 -8.64
C TRP A 129 0.15 -6.86 -8.92
N VAL A 130 -0.54 -6.37 -9.95
CA VAL A 130 -1.86 -6.88 -10.34
C VAL A 130 -1.74 -7.97 -11.39
N ARG A 131 -0.93 -7.73 -12.43
CA ARG A 131 -0.91 -8.59 -13.62
C ARG A 131 0.23 -9.60 -13.66
N THR A 132 1.38 -9.30 -13.04
CA THR A 132 2.58 -10.14 -13.18
C THR A 132 2.88 -10.95 -11.93
N ASN A 133 2.82 -10.33 -10.75
CA ASN A 133 3.17 -11.00 -9.50
C ASN A 133 2.19 -12.14 -9.19
N THR A 134 2.75 -13.26 -8.73
CA THR A 134 1.94 -14.35 -8.20
C THR A 134 1.69 -14.11 -6.72
N ARG A 135 0.42 -14.11 -6.31
CA ARG A 135 0.03 -13.89 -4.92
C ARG A 135 0.66 -14.90 -4.00
N PRO A 136 1.16 -14.50 -2.82
CA PRO A 136 1.58 -15.48 -1.83
C PRO A 136 0.35 -16.28 -1.35
N PRO A 137 0.52 -17.58 -1.04
CA PRO A 137 -0.57 -18.35 -0.46
C PRO A 137 -0.93 -17.81 0.93
N PRO A 138 -2.15 -18.04 1.41
CA PRO A 138 -2.54 -17.66 2.77
C PRO A 138 -1.55 -18.23 3.79
N ALA A 139 -1.20 -17.40 4.77
CA ALA A 139 -0.27 -17.80 5.82
C ALA A 139 -0.94 -18.68 6.87
#